data_c834affa4996d0e8d18cf5c836af546b
#
_entry.id   c834affa4996d0e8d18cf5c836af546b
#
_cell.length_a   1.000
_cell.length_b   1.000
_cell.length_c   1.000
_cell.angle_alpha   90.00
_cell.angle_beta   90.00
_cell.angle_gamma   90.00
#
_symmetry.space_group_name_H-M   'P 1'
#
loop_
_entity.id
_entity.type
_entity.pdbx_description
1 polymer ?
#
loop_
_entity_poly.entity_id
_entity_poly.type
_entity_poly.pdbx_seq_one_letter_code
_entity_poly.pdbx_strand_id
1 'polypeptide(L)'
;MSETGGGKAEATPMPAVGAAQAVRAYASGWRFLPLAAAIIVADQAVKAWMVQHFTPFERVRLLPVLDIILTYNTGAAFSVLSDASGWQRWLFVLLALGVSAGLIVWLRRLRAAAQGLLACGLALIIGGALGNMIDRLTSGRVVDFIHVHWGQAYFPAFNVADSAITVGALALLIDAWRESRSARRVGA
;
A
#
# COMPACT_ATOMS: atom_id res chain seq x y z
N MET A 1 -34.50 -7.10 71.11
CA MET A 1 -33.23 -6.50 70.73
C MET A 1 -32.64 -7.42 69.65
N SER A 2 -32.73 -6.99 68.40
CA SER A 2 -32.26 -7.75 67.24
C SER A 2 -31.34 -6.82 66.47
N GLU A 3 -30.02 -7.11 66.45
CA GLU A 3 -29.02 -6.39 65.71
C GLU A 3 -28.93 -6.95 64.26
N THR A 4 -29.32 -6.12 63.34
CA THR A 4 -29.11 -6.40 61.89
C THR A 4 -27.72 -5.97 61.50
N GLY A 5 -26.78 -6.93 61.27
CA GLY A 5 -25.48 -6.73 60.73
C GLY A 5 -25.54 -6.41 59.24
N GLY A 6 -25.25 -5.15 58.90
CA GLY A 6 -25.08 -4.71 57.52
C GLY A 6 -23.76 -5.18 56.94
N GLY A 7 -23.82 -6.22 56.14
CA GLY A 7 -22.67 -6.66 55.34
C GLY A 7 -22.35 -5.62 54.23
N LYS A 8 -21.23 -4.90 54.37
CA LYS A 8 -20.66 -4.11 53.27
C LYS A 8 -20.13 -5.07 52.20
N ALA A 9 -20.78 -5.08 51.06
CA ALA A 9 -20.23 -5.74 49.87
C ALA A 9 -18.94 -5.02 49.45
N GLU A 10 -17.83 -5.66 49.65
CA GLU A 10 -16.51 -5.24 49.20
C GLU A 10 -16.46 -5.41 47.67
N ALA A 11 -16.41 -4.29 46.93
CA ALA A 11 -16.31 -4.31 45.47
C ALA A 11 -14.92 -4.83 45.06
N THR A 12 -14.91 -6.04 44.55
CA THR A 12 -13.71 -6.64 44.01
C THR A 12 -13.20 -5.79 42.81
N PRO A 13 -11.95 -5.27 42.83
CA PRO A 13 -11.44 -4.49 41.71
C PRO A 13 -11.30 -5.39 40.48
N MET A 14 -11.91 -4.98 39.38
CA MET A 14 -11.80 -5.68 38.10
C MET A 14 -10.31 -5.73 37.65
N PRO A 15 -9.80 -6.87 37.16
CA PRO A 15 -8.41 -7.02 36.83
C PRO A 15 -8.02 -6.07 35.68
N ALA A 16 -6.90 -5.38 35.83
CA ALA A 16 -6.33 -4.41 34.90
C ALA A 16 -6.04 -4.97 33.47
N VAL A 17 -6.16 -6.28 33.28
CA VAL A 17 -5.98 -6.99 32.01
C VAL A 17 -7.01 -6.54 30.96
N GLY A 18 -8.23 -6.20 31.36
CA GLY A 18 -9.30 -5.75 30.45
C GLY A 18 -9.03 -4.38 29.82
N ALA A 19 -8.40 -3.46 30.56
CA ALA A 19 -8.10 -2.12 30.07
C ALA A 19 -7.01 -2.11 29.00
N ALA A 20 -5.96 -2.92 29.16
CA ALA A 20 -4.87 -3.02 28.15
C ALA A 20 -5.35 -3.71 26.86
N GLN A 21 -6.28 -4.67 26.96
CA GLN A 21 -6.90 -5.29 25.79
C GLN A 21 -7.87 -4.35 25.09
N ALA A 22 -8.64 -3.54 25.81
CA ALA A 22 -9.51 -2.53 25.24
C ALA A 22 -8.73 -1.46 24.48
N VAL A 23 -7.59 -0.97 25.00
CA VAL A 23 -6.73 0.01 24.33
C VAL A 23 -6.13 -0.56 23.04
N ARG A 24 -5.76 -1.84 22.99
CA ARG A 24 -5.29 -2.51 21.76
C ARG A 24 -6.40 -2.64 20.71
N ALA A 25 -7.65 -2.80 21.11
CA ALA A 25 -8.78 -2.93 20.19
C ALA A 25 -9.11 -1.63 19.42
N TYR A 26 -8.66 -0.47 19.92
CA TYR A 26 -8.92 0.84 19.33
C TYR A 26 -7.74 1.44 18.54
N ALA A 27 -6.63 0.71 18.37
CA ALA A 27 -5.52 1.19 17.55
C ALA A 27 -5.98 1.36 16.09
N SER A 28 -6.11 2.60 15.66
CA SER A 28 -6.50 2.97 14.29
C SER A 28 -5.45 2.53 13.27
N GLY A 29 -5.86 2.33 12.01
CA GLY A 29 -4.97 2.03 10.88
C GLY A 29 -3.91 3.11 10.58
N TRP A 30 -4.01 4.30 11.18
CA TRP A 30 -3.00 5.37 11.06
C TRP A 30 -1.55 4.93 11.33
N ARG A 31 -1.36 3.95 12.21
CA ARG A 31 -0.05 3.35 12.51
C ARG A 31 0.65 2.74 11.29
N PHE A 32 -0.05 2.53 10.18
CA PHE A 32 0.51 2.03 8.93
C PHE A 32 0.90 3.15 7.95
N LEU A 33 0.58 4.42 8.20
CA LEU A 33 1.03 5.53 7.36
C LEU A 33 2.56 5.67 7.26
N PRO A 34 3.35 5.38 8.30
CA PRO A 34 4.81 5.34 8.16
C PRO A 34 5.29 4.34 7.09
N LEU A 35 4.57 3.21 6.88
CA LEU A 35 4.87 2.28 5.80
C LEU A 35 4.63 2.93 4.43
N ALA A 36 3.52 3.65 4.25
CA ALA A 36 3.26 4.38 3.01
C ALA A 36 4.36 5.44 2.75
N ALA A 37 4.76 6.18 3.77
CA ALA A 37 5.86 7.13 3.68
C ALA A 37 7.20 6.46 3.32
N ALA A 38 7.50 5.31 3.93
CA ALA A 38 8.71 4.54 3.62
C ALA A 38 8.74 4.06 2.16
N ILE A 39 7.59 3.62 1.62
CA ILE A 39 7.48 3.23 0.21
C ILE A 39 7.72 4.43 -0.71
N ILE A 40 7.13 5.60 -0.41
CA ILE A 40 7.37 6.82 -1.20
C ILE A 40 8.86 7.16 -1.20
N VAL A 41 9.49 7.18 -0.03
CA VAL A 41 10.92 7.50 0.09
C VAL A 41 11.80 6.50 -0.65
N ALA A 42 11.54 5.20 -0.50
CA ALA A 42 12.29 4.15 -1.18
C ALA A 42 12.14 4.25 -2.70
N ASP A 43 10.92 4.43 -3.20
CA ASP A 43 10.62 4.59 -4.62
C ASP A 43 11.35 5.81 -5.21
N GLN A 44 11.20 6.97 -4.61
CA GLN A 44 11.82 8.21 -5.09
C GLN A 44 13.36 8.17 -4.99
N ALA A 45 13.91 7.55 -3.95
CA ALA A 45 15.35 7.40 -3.80
C ALA A 45 15.94 6.50 -4.90
N VAL A 46 15.32 5.35 -5.18
CA VAL A 46 15.77 4.45 -6.24
C VAL A 46 15.60 5.10 -7.60
N LYS A 47 14.50 5.78 -7.90
CA LYS A 47 14.27 6.51 -9.14
C LYS A 47 15.31 7.61 -9.37
N ALA A 48 15.61 8.41 -8.33
CA ALA A 48 16.64 9.43 -8.39
C ALA A 48 18.03 8.82 -8.67
N TRP A 49 18.35 7.70 -8.01
CA TRP A 49 19.60 6.99 -8.27
C TRP A 49 19.67 6.45 -9.70
N MET A 50 18.60 5.87 -10.21
CA MET A 50 18.51 5.38 -11.59
C MET A 50 18.76 6.49 -12.61
N VAL A 51 18.10 7.64 -12.46
CA VAL A 51 18.26 8.79 -13.37
C VAL A 51 19.66 9.36 -13.35
N GLN A 52 20.37 9.26 -12.22
CA GLN A 52 21.75 9.78 -12.10
C GLN A 52 22.81 8.83 -12.68
N HIS A 53 22.55 7.51 -12.71
CA HIS A 53 23.59 6.52 -13.03
C HIS A 53 23.34 5.77 -14.35
N PHE A 54 22.13 5.88 -14.92
CA PHE A 54 21.76 5.20 -16.16
C PHE A 54 21.38 6.20 -17.25
N THR A 55 21.74 5.91 -18.48
CA THR A 55 21.21 6.60 -19.65
C THR A 55 19.88 5.98 -20.10
N PRO A 56 18.96 6.76 -20.71
CA PRO A 56 17.69 6.22 -21.20
C PRO A 56 17.90 5.00 -22.13
N PHE A 57 17.14 3.93 -21.84
CA PHE A 57 17.20 2.63 -22.52
C PHE A 57 18.48 1.82 -22.30
N GLU A 58 19.42 2.30 -21.50
CA GLU A 58 20.56 1.50 -21.05
C GLU A 58 20.03 0.28 -20.27
N ARG A 59 20.56 -0.91 -20.64
CA ARG A 59 20.13 -2.18 -20.07
C ARG A 59 21.31 -2.91 -19.46
N VAL A 60 21.15 -3.28 -18.20
CA VAL A 60 22.09 -4.12 -17.46
C VAL A 60 21.39 -5.40 -17.03
N ARG A 61 21.89 -6.54 -17.50
CA ARG A 61 21.36 -7.85 -17.09
C ARG A 61 21.82 -8.19 -15.68
N LEU A 62 20.87 -8.37 -14.77
CA LEU A 62 21.14 -8.83 -13.41
C LEU A 62 21.00 -10.33 -13.26
N LEU A 63 19.95 -10.91 -13.83
CA LEU A 63 19.63 -12.34 -13.78
C LEU A 63 19.16 -12.81 -15.17
N PRO A 64 19.11 -14.14 -15.40
CA PRO A 64 18.65 -14.68 -16.70
C PRO A 64 17.24 -14.23 -17.13
N VAL A 65 16.43 -13.73 -16.17
CA VAL A 65 15.02 -13.33 -16.38
C VAL A 65 14.76 -11.88 -15.91
N LEU A 66 15.82 -11.14 -15.51
CA LEU A 66 15.67 -9.81 -14.91
C LEU A 66 16.77 -8.87 -15.41
N ASP A 67 16.36 -7.81 -16.05
CA ASP A 67 17.20 -6.69 -16.44
C ASP A 67 16.86 -5.44 -15.63
N ILE A 68 17.83 -4.58 -15.44
CA ILE A 68 17.63 -3.19 -15.05
C ILE A 68 17.71 -2.34 -16.31
N ILE A 69 16.73 -1.46 -16.49
CA ILE A 69 16.66 -0.54 -17.65
C ILE A 69 16.14 0.81 -17.17
N LEU A 70 16.66 1.92 -17.70
CA LEU A 70 16.01 3.21 -17.45
C LEU A 70 15.02 3.52 -18.57
N THR A 71 13.75 3.57 -18.24
CA THR A 71 12.69 3.96 -19.18
C THR A 71 11.69 4.93 -18.53
N TYR A 72 10.98 5.66 -19.37
CA TYR A 72 10.03 6.68 -18.93
C TYR A 72 8.63 6.36 -19.45
N ASN A 73 7.67 6.29 -18.52
CA ASN A 73 6.28 5.95 -18.79
C ASN A 73 5.39 7.19 -18.64
N THR A 74 4.84 7.65 -19.75
CA THR A 74 3.90 8.79 -19.78
C THR A 74 2.45 8.37 -19.45
N GLY A 75 2.21 7.09 -19.14
CA GLY A 75 0.87 6.55 -18.92
C GLY A 75 0.26 5.93 -20.19
N ALA A 76 1.04 5.80 -21.24
CA ALA A 76 0.66 5.13 -22.49
C ALA A 76 0.82 3.61 -22.38
N ALA A 77 0.15 2.98 -21.39
CA ALA A 77 0.00 1.54 -21.42
C ALA A 77 -0.71 1.17 -22.74
N PHE A 78 -0.01 0.35 -23.58
CA PHE A 78 -0.51 -0.13 -24.87
C PHE A 78 -0.57 0.87 -26.03
N SER A 79 0.21 1.94 -26.03
CA SER A 79 0.28 2.94 -27.12
C SER A 79 -1.05 3.66 -27.46
N VAL A 80 -2.14 3.33 -26.79
CA VAL A 80 -3.48 3.86 -27.05
C VAL A 80 -3.61 5.35 -26.74
N LEU A 81 -2.70 5.89 -25.91
CA LEU A 81 -2.71 7.28 -25.47
C LEU A 81 -1.35 7.98 -25.73
N SER A 82 -0.48 7.42 -26.57
CA SER A 82 0.87 7.96 -26.81
C SER A 82 0.85 9.35 -27.46
N ASP A 83 -0.15 9.65 -28.27
CA ASP A 83 -0.26 10.88 -29.06
C ASP A 83 -1.17 11.95 -28.41
N ALA A 84 -1.65 11.72 -27.21
CA ALA A 84 -2.54 12.64 -26.55
C ALA A 84 -1.78 13.82 -25.92
N SER A 85 -2.34 15.00 -25.98
CA SER A 85 -1.78 16.32 -25.65
C SER A 85 -1.41 16.56 -24.16
N GLY A 86 -1.01 15.50 -23.42
CA GLY A 86 -0.53 15.59 -22.02
C GLY A 86 -1.63 15.60 -20.96
N TRP A 87 -2.92 15.54 -21.32
CA TRP A 87 -4.02 15.48 -20.35
C TRP A 87 -4.00 14.21 -19.50
N GLN A 88 -3.43 13.10 -20.01
CA GLN A 88 -3.29 11.83 -19.29
C GLN A 88 -2.55 12.00 -17.98
N ARG A 89 -1.51 12.85 -17.96
CA ARG A 89 -0.77 13.19 -16.74
C ARG A 89 -1.72 13.61 -15.63
N TRP A 90 -2.61 14.54 -15.93
CA TRP A 90 -3.57 15.08 -14.94
C TRP A 90 -4.63 14.05 -14.56
N LEU A 91 -5.08 13.22 -15.49
CA LEU A 91 -6.00 12.13 -15.21
C LEU A 91 -5.39 11.17 -14.17
N PHE A 92 -4.14 10.72 -14.39
CA PHE A 92 -3.47 9.82 -13.46
C PHE A 92 -3.15 10.49 -12.12
N VAL A 93 -2.83 11.78 -12.09
CA VAL A 93 -2.64 12.55 -10.86
C VAL A 93 -3.94 12.61 -10.06
N LEU A 94 -5.06 12.96 -10.69
CA LEU A 94 -6.36 13.03 -10.04
C LEU A 94 -6.84 11.66 -9.56
N LEU A 95 -6.63 10.62 -10.37
CA LEU A 95 -6.93 9.24 -9.99
C LEU A 95 -6.12 8.81 -8.77
N ALA A 96 -4.80 9.01 -8.78
CA ALA A 96 -3.94 8.66 -7.66
C ALA A 96 -4.34 9.43 -6.38
N LEU A 97 -4.65 10.71 -6.51
CA LEU A 97 -5.10 11.54 -5.39
C LEU A 97 -6.43 11.05 -4.83
N GLY A 98 -7.43 10.82 -5.70
CA GLY A 98 -8.77 10.37 -5.30
C GLY A 98 -8.73 8.98 -4.65
N VAL A 99 -8.03 8.02 -5.27
CA VAL A 99 -7.84 6.68 -4.71
C VAL A 99 -7.12 6.75 -3.37
N SER A 100 -6.00 7.47 -3.28
CA SER A 100 -5.26 7.59 -2.02
C SER A 100 -6.09 8.23 -0.92
N ALA A 101 -6.87 9.26 -1.21
CA ALA A 101 -7.77 9.88 -0.24
C ALA A 101 -8.84 8.90 0.25
N GLY A 102 -9.48 8.15 -0.65
CA GLY A 102 -10.44 7.10 -0.30
C GLY A 102 -9.83 6.01 0.57
N LEU A 103 -8.63 5.53 0.21
CA LEU A 103 -7.91 4.51 0.97
C LEU A 103 -7.45 5.02 2.35
N ILE A 104 -7.04 6.28 2.48
CA ILE A 104 -6.71 6.91 3.76
C ILE A 104 -7.95 6.97 4.67
N VAL A 105 -9.10 7.36 4.13
CA VAL A 105 -10.37 7.36 4.88
C VAL A 105 -10.75 5.94 5.32
N TRP A 106 -10.56 4.94 4.47
CA TRP A 106 -10.78 3.54 4.83
C TRP A 106 -9.79 3.06 5.88
N LEU A 107 -8.50 3.28 5.69
CA LEU A 107 -7.43 2.94 6.63
C LEU A 107 -7.71 3.51 8.04
N ARG A 108 -8.19 4.75 8.10
CA ARG A 108 -8.56 5.44 9.33
C ARG A 108 -9.65 4.72 10.13
N ARG A 109 -10.57 4.03 9.44
CA ARG A 109 -11.71 3.32 10.04
C ARG A 109 -11.37 1.90 10.49
N LEU A 110 -10.20 1.37 10.10
CA LEU A 110 -9.82 0.00 10.43
C LEU A 110 -9.43 -0.15 11.89
N ARG A 111 -9.73 -1.32 12.43
CA ARG A 111 -9.23 -1.80 13.71
C ARG A 111 -7.90 -2.51 13.48
N ALA A 112 -6.79 -1.79 13.58
CA ALA A 112 -5.46 -2.27 13.19
C ALA A 112 -5.02 -3.55 13.90
N ALA A 113 -5.54 -3.84 15.10
CA ALA A 113 -5.24 -5.07 15.83
C ALA A 113 -5.84 -6.33 15.18
N ALA A 114 -7.00 -6.20 14.53
CA ALA A 114 -7.72 -7.32 13.91
C ALA A 114 -7.50 -7.38 12.38
N GLN A 115 -7.21 -6.26 11.74
CA GLN A 115 -7.17 -6.09 10.28
C GLN A 115 -5.78 -5.63 9.80
N GLY A 116 -4.70 -6.17 10.38
CA GLY A 116 -3.33 -5.75 10.10
C GLY A 116 -2.90 -5.99 8.66
N LEU A 117 -3.31 -7.11 8.04
CA LEU A 117 -2.99 -7.43 6.65
C LEU A 117 -3.66 -6.43 5.69
N LEU A 118 -4.95 -6.16 5.91
CA LEU A 118 -5.70 -5.16 5.15
C LEU A 118 -5.08 -3.77 5.29
N ALA A 119 -4.76 -3.34 6.51
CA ALA A 119 -4.14 -2.04 6.77
C ALA A 119 -2.75 -1.91 6.12
N CYS A 120 -1.94 -2.98 6.15
CA CYS A 120 -0.66 -3.04 5.45
C CYS A 120 -0.86 -2.91 3.92
N GLY A 121 -1.79 -3.67 3.35
CA GLY A 121 -2.11 -3.61 1.92
C GLY A 121 -2.56 -2.22 1.47
N LEU A 122 -3.45 -1.57 2.23
CA LEU A 122 -3.87 -0.19 1.95
C LEU A 122 -2.70 0.79 2.00
N ALA A 123 -1.82 0.69 3.00
CA ALA A 123 -0.64 1.56 3.12
C ALA A 123 0.33 1.39 1.96
N LEU A 124 0.55 0.15 1.48
CA LEU A 124 1.38 -0.13 0.31
C LEU A 124 0.80 0.51 -0.96
N ILE A 125 -0.51 0.39 -1.18
CA ILE A 125 -1.18 1.00 -2.34
C ILE A 125 -1.10 2.53 -2.27
N ILE A 126 -1.36 3.12 -1.10
CA ILE A 126 -1.24 4.57 -0.89
C ILE A 126 0.18 5.04 -1.21
N GLY A 127 1.20 4.37 -0.65
CA GLY A 127 2.60 4.72 -0.88
C GLY A 127 3.00 4.64 -2.35
N GLY A 128 2.64 3.56 -3.04
CA GLY A 128 2.91 3.39 -4.47
C GLY A 128 2.16 4.39 -5.36
N ALA A 129 0.87 4.60 -5.10
CA ALA A 129 0.07 5.57 -5.88
C ALA A 129 0.62 7.00 -5.74
N LEU A 130 0.98 7.42 -4.52
CA LEU A 130 1.58 8.73 -4.27
C LEU A 130 3.02 8.84 -4.83
N GLY A 131 3.82 7.77 -4.78
CA GLY A 131 5.15 7.73 -5.41
C GLY A 131 5.08 8.02 -6.90
N ASN A 132 4.23 7.29 -7.64
CA ASN A 132 4.02 7.52 -9.06
C ASN A 132 3.30 8.85 -9.39
N MET A 133 2.53 9.39 -8.45
CA MET A 133 1.94 10.72 -8.59
C MET A 133 3.00 11.82 -8.52
N ILE A 134 3.98 11.71 -7.61
CA ILE A 134 5.09 12.67 -7.48
C ILE A 134 5.86 12.77 -8.80
N ASP A 135 6.20 11.65 -9.43
CA ASP A 135 6.88 11.63 -10.73
C ASP A 135 6.09 12.39 -11.79
N ARG A 136 4.77 12.15 -11.84
CA ARG A 136 3.89 12.85 -12.79
C ARG A 136 3.80 14.34 -12.52
N LEU A 137 3.80 14.76 -11.25
CA LEU A 137 3.75 16.18 -10.87
C LEU A 137 5.08 16.90 -11.16
N THR A 138 6.21 16.23 -11.03
CA THR A 138 7.53 16.82 -11.22
C THR A 138 8.01 16.78 -12.68
N SER A 139 8.03 15.60 -13.27
CA SER A 139 8.61 15.36 -14.59
C SER A 139 7.59 15.06 -15.71
N GLY A 140 6.30 14.90 -15.36
CA GLY A 140 5.23 14.54 -16.31
C GLY A 140 5.21 13.07 -16.72
N ARG A 141 6.16 12.26 -16.25
CA ARG A 141 6.34 10.85 -16.62
C ARG A 141 6.83 10.06 -15.41
N VAL A 142 6.56 8.76 -15.37
CA VAL A 142 7.04 7.85 -14.33
C VAL A 142 8.37 7.24 -14.77
N VAL A 143 9.28 7.08 -13.81
CA VAL A 143 10.56 6.37 -14.03
C VAL A 143 10.34 4.89 -13.73
N ASP A 144 10.54 4.03 -14.74
CA ASP A 144 10.45 2.58 -14.64
C ASP A 144 11.82 1.95 -14.91
N PHE A 145 12.18 0.90 -14.15
CA PHE A 145 13.52 0.36 -14.22
C PHE A 145 13.64 -1.16 -13.97
N ILE A 146 12.62 -1.83 -13.49
CA ILE A 146 12.59 -3.29 -13.29
C ILE A 146 12.00 -3.92 -14.54
N HIS A 147 12.76 -4.75 -15.26
CA HIS A 147 12.33 -5.33 -16.50
C HIS A 147 12.46 -6.86 -16.46
N VAL A 148 11.36 -7.53 -16.23
CA VAL A 148 11.29 -9.00 -16.18
C VAL A 148 11.03 -9.55 -17.57
N HIS A 149 11.70 -10.66 -17.93
CA HIS A 149 11.50 -11.32 -19.21
C HIS A 149 11.68 -12.84 -19.13
N TRP A 150 11.10 -13.54 -20.09
CA TRP A 150 11.30 -14.96 -20.30
C TRP A 150 11.57 -15.21 -21.78
N GLY A 151 12.83 -15.50 -22.14
CA GLY A 151 13.25 -15.58 -23.53
C GLY A 151 13.02 -14.27 -24.26
N GLN A 152 12.14 -14.29 -25.27
CA GLN A 152 11.77 -13.09 -26.06
C GLN A 152 10.51 -12.39 -25.55
N ALA A 153 9.83 -12.94 -24.53
CA ALA A 153 8.65 -12.33 -23.92
C ALA A 153 9.09 -11.38 -22.81
N TYR A 154 8.75 -10.10 -22.95
CA TYR A 154 9.09 -9.05 -21.99
C TYR A 154 7.83 -8.54 -21.30
N PHE A 155 7.89 -8.47 -19.96
CA PHE A 155 6.88 -7.77 -19.18
C PHE A 155 7.16 -6.26 -19.24
N PRO A 156 6.15 -5.39 -19.29
CA PRO A 156 6.38 -3.95 -19.21
C PRO A 156 7.26 -3.57 -18.01
N ALA A 157 8.21 -2.66 -18.21
CA ALA A 157 9.05 -2.19 -17.13
C ALA A 157 8.19 -1.54 -16.04
N PHE A 158 8.61 -1.68 -14.79
CA PHE A 158 7.92 -1.17 -13.61
C PHE A 158 8.91 -0.70 -12.54
N ASN A 159 8.43 -0.20 -11.42
CA ASN A 159 9.23 0.38 -10.35
C ASN A 159 8.83 -0.12 -8.96
N VAL A 160 9.40 0.48 -7.90
CA VAL A 160 9.08 0.14 -6.50
C VAL A 160 7.63 0.47 -6.16
N ALA A 161 7.12 1.61 -6.64
CA ALA A 161 5.74 2.02 -6.41
C ALA A 161 4.72 1.02 -7.00
N ASP A 162 4.95 0.54 -8.23
CA ASP A 162 4.10 -0.47 -8.89
C ASP A 162 4.15 -1.81 -8.16
N SER A 163 5.34 -2.21 -7.69
CA SER A 163 5.52 -3.40 -6.85
C SER A 163 4.72 -3.30 -5.56
N ALA A 164 4.77 -2.13 -4.90
CA ALA A 164 4.01 -1.88 -3.67
C ALA A 164 2.49 -1.93 -3.92
N ILE A 165 2.01 -1.32 -5.01
CA ILE A 165 0.59 -1.40 -5.41
C ILE A 165 0.17 -2.86 -5.62
N THR A 166 0.97 -3.63 -6.35
CA THR A 166 0.68 -5.03 -6.66
C THR A 166 0.64 -5.90 -5.40
N VAL A 167 1.65 -5.79 -4.54
CA VAL A 167 1.71 -6.52 -3.26
C VAL A 167 0.57 -6.09 -2.34
N GLY A 168 0.26 -4.80 -2.30
CA GLY A 168 -0.87 -4.25 -1.55
C GLY A 168 -2.21 -4.82 -2.01
N ALA A 169 -2.45 -4.85 -3.33
CA ALA A 169 -3.66 -5.44 -3.90
C ALA A 169 -3.78 -6.95 -3.58
N LEU A 170 -2.68 -7.69 -3.68
CA LEU A 170 -2.65 -9.11 -3.28
C LEU A 170 -2.97 -9.29 -1.79
N ALA A 171 -2.46 -8.40 -0.91
CA ALA A 171 -2.78 -8.43 0.51
C ALA A 171 -4.29 -8.23 0.76
N LEU A 172 -4.94 -7.31 0.04
CA LEU A 172 -6.39 -7.11 0.12
C LEU A 172 -7.17 -8.36 -0.33
N LEU A 173 -6.76 -8.98 -1.43
CA LEU A 173 -7.41 -10.20 -1.93
C LEU A 173 -7.28 -11.36 -0.95
N ILE A 174 -6.09 -11.54 -0.34
CA ILE A 174 -5.85 -12.57 0.68
C ILE A 174 -6.70 -12.31 1.92
N ASP A 175 -6.80 -11.06 2.37
CA ASP A 175 -7.60 -10.68 3.52
C ASP A 175 -9.08 -10.99 3.28
N ALA A 176 -9.64 -10.56 2.17
CA ALA A 176 -11.02 -10.83 1.76
C ALA A 176 -11.32 -12.34 1.65
N TRP A 177 -10.37 -13.11 1.10
CA TRP A 177 -10.51 -14.56 1.02
C TRP A 177 -10.51 -15.24 2.40
N ARG A 178 -9.64 -14.80 3.33
CA ARG A 178 -9.61 -15.30 4.71
C ARG A 178 -10.91 -15.00 5.45
N GLU A 179 -11.44 -13.79 5.29
CA GLU A 179 -12.70 -13.37 5.90
C GLU A 179 -13.88 -14.22 5.39
N SER A 180 -13.97 -14.43 4.07
CA SER A 180 -15.02 -15.26 3.46
C SER A 180 -14.98 -16.71 3.95
N ARG A 181 -13.80 -17.28 4.15
CA ARG A 181 -13.64 -18.64 4.70
C ARG A 181 -14.05 -18.74 6.16
N SER A 182 -13.71 -17.71 6.94
CA SER A 182 -14.11 -17.66 8.37
C SER A 182 -15.63 -17.59 8.53
N ALA A 183 -16.30 -16.74 7.73
CA ALA A 183 -17.75 -16.63 7.73
C ALA A 183 -18.46 -17.95 7.40
N ARG A 184 -17.96 -18.72 6.42
CA ARG A 184 -18.51 -20.03 6.04
C ARG A 184 -18.37 -21.08 7.13
N ARG A 185 -17.33 -21.01 7.97
CA ARG A 185 -17.11 -21.97 9.08
C ARG A 185 -18.00 -21.69 10.29
N VAL A 186 -18.47 -20.48 10.46
CA VAL A 186 -19.35 -20.07 11.59
C VAL A 186 -20.83 -20.33 11.24
N GLY A 187 -21.17 -20.39 9.94
CA GLY A 187 -22.53 -20.64 9.47
C GLY A 187 -22.84 -22.10 9.14
N ALA A 188 -21.87 -23.02 9.31
CA ALA A 188 -22.00 -24.46 9.18
C ALA A 188 -21.92 -25.16 10.55
#